data_c9a1bb3c09974fc6ff1934caa58e0c38
#
_entry.id   c9a1bb3c09974fc6ff1934caa58e0c38
#
_cell.length_a   1.000
_cell.length_b   1.000
_cell.length_c   1.000
_cell.angle_alpha   90.00
_cell.angle_beta   90.00
_cell.angle_gamma   90.00
#
_symmetry.space_group_name_H-M   'P 1'
#
loop_
_entity.id
_entity.type
_entity.pdbx_description
1 polymer ?
#
loop_
_entity_poly.entity_id
_entity_poly.type
_entity_poly.pdbx_seq_one_letter_code
_entity_poly.pdbx_strand_id
1 'polypeptide(L)'
;MVNVNELPDDPALLKRLLISERETMLAEREAMLAERDTMLAEHSQLLAERNEMIDRVKQEAAEQIERLEEQHLAAFRALFRRYYGPRCEKFDPRQLLLFGLKVDGLPLDEASIEEESGEPLKTRRAKRRHKHGRREFPEDAERIDIEHDLSDDEKPCPACGTERTRIGAEVSNQMEYFPATFKVLRHIRHKYGCPCCEAADANPQIATAEKPPQPIEKGLPGPSLLAHVITSKLGDHLPLYRLEKIYARHDVSIARSTMCAWMRAGGELVTPLVDLMTQRVRGSKNIHTDDTGVPVQSPGAKQCRKGRVWCYLGDELHPYIVYDYTPTWSRDGPAAWLDGYRGYLQADGYAGYDEIYAGGEVTEVACWAHARRKFYDAQDSDGKRSAEMLAMIGKLFAVEREAKEFDDNARLALRRSKSLPILDEIKTWLDRESEIVIPRSPMSKAINYALNQWSALCVYTTQGFLNIDNNAAERALKRVALGRKNWRAPDVPSRASRRSVSRDALLAMFERTVAVWSATCI
;
A
#
# COMPACT_ATOMS: atom_id res chain seq x y z
N MET A 1 -25.99 81.35 21.48
CA MET A 1 -25.38 82.47 20.69
C MET A 1 -26.14 83.74 21.11
N VAL A 2 -25.48 84.60 21.82
CA VAL A 2 -26.06 85.89 22.21
C VAL A 2 -26.16 86.75 20.94
N ASN A 3 -27.35 87.31 20.69
CA ASN A 3 -27.59 88.13 19.52
C ASN A 3 -26.84 89.47 19.71
N VAL A 4 -25.82 89.73 18.85
CA VAL A 4 -24.93 90.91 19.00
C VAL A 4 -25.67 92.24 19.05
N ASN A 5 -26.92 92.30 18.55
CA ASN A 5 -27.78 93.53 18.57
C ASN A 5 -28.54 93.74 19.86
N GLU A 6 -28.45 92.85 20.87
CA GLU A 6 -29.13 92.95 22.16
C GLU A 6 -28.15 93.17 23.33
N LEU A 7 -26.88 93.46 23.03
CA LEU A 7 -25.84 93.65 24.03
C LEU A 7 -26.02 95.06 24.64
N PRO A 8 -26.02 95.24 25.99
CA PRO A 8 -26.14 96.52 26.62
C PRO A 8 -24.90 97.36 26.37
N ASP A 9 -25.10 98.69 26.12
CA ASP A 9 -24.05 99.68 25.90
C ASP A 9 -23.23 100.02 27.15
N ASP A 10 -23.64 99.54 28.31
CA ASP A 10 -22.93 99.75 29.59
C ASP A 10 -21.79 98.68 29.76
N PRO A 11 -20.50 99.13 29.76
CA PRO A 11 -19.35 98.24 29.91
C PRO A 11 -19.35 97.41 31.20
N ALA A 12 -19.95 97.87 32.28
CA ALA A 12 -20.04 97.16 33.55
C ALA A 12 -21.05 96.02 33.48
N LEU A 13 -22.15 96.20 32.75
CA LEU A 13 -23.18 95.17 32.52
C LEU A 13 -22.72 94.13 31.55
N LEU A 14 -22.03 94.52 30.50
CA LEU A 14 -21.42 93.63 29.53
C LEU A 14 -20.36 92.67 30.15
N LYS A 15 -19.56 93.26 31.06
CA LYS A 15 -18.55 92.45 31.80
C LYS A 15 -19.21 91.45 32.75
N ARG A 16 -20.32 91.79 33.39
CA ARG A 16 -21.08 90.81 34.23
C ARG A 16 -21.69 89.66 33.39
N LEU A 17 -22.26 89.96 32.25
CA LEU A 17 -22.82 88.95 31.34
C LEU A 17 -21.74 88.01 30.81
N LEU A 18 -20.59 88.54 30.39
CA LEU A 18 -19.47 87.73 29.94
C LEU A 18 -18.90 86.84 31.07
N ILE A 19 -18.84 87.28 32.26
CA ILE A 19 -18.40 86.48 33.40
C ILE A 19 -19.42 85.38 33.69
N SER A 20 -20.72 85.67 33.72
CA SER A 20 -21.78 84.69 33.91
C SER A 20 -21.81 83.62 32.81
N GLU A 21 -21.68 84.04 31.55
CA GLU A 21 -21.65 83.09 30.40
C GLU A 21 -20.39 82.21 30.44
N ARG A 22 -19.24 82.77 30.84
CA ARG A 22 -18.02 82.00 31.07
C ARG A 22 -18.16 80.97 32.20
N GLU A 23 -18.80 81.34 33.29
CA GLU A 23 -19.07 80.46 34.45
C GLU A 23 -20.00 79.32 34.05
N THR A 24 -21.05 79.56 33.24
CA THR A 24 -21.94 78.51 32.71
C THR A 24 -21.22 77.57 31.77
N MET A 25 -20.41 78.09 30.83
CA MET A 25 -19.63 77.30 29.95
C MET A 25 -18.58 76.43 30.68
N LEU A 26 -17.97 76.94 31.73
CA LEU A 26 -17.07 76.18 32.58
C LEU A 26 -17.79 75.05 33.32
N ALA A 27 -18.96 75.32 33.87
CA ALA A 27 -19.79 74.33 34.56
C ALA A 27 -20.27 73.21 33.60
N GLU A 28 -20.71 73.55 32.36
CA GLU A 28 -21.08 72.60 31.34
C GLU A 28 -19.88 71.73 30.91
N ARG A 29 -18.70 72.35 30.76
CA ARG A 29 -17.46 71.61 30.43
C ARG A 29 -17.06 70.64 31.55
N GLU A 30 -17.16 71.06 32.83
CA GLU A 30 -16.88 70.18 33.96
C GLU A 30 -17.86 69.00 34.03
N ALA A 31 -19.15 69.23 33.76
CA ALA A 31 -20.16 68.19 33.69
C ALA A 31 -19.87 67.17 32.57
N MET A 32 -19.52 67.65 31.36
CA MET A 32 -19.15 66.81 30.27
C MET A 32 -17.84 65.98 30.54
N LEU A 33 -16.89 66.59 31.25
CA LEU A 33 -15.69 65.87 31.67
C LEU A 33 -15.99 64.76 32.68
N ALA A 34 -16.86 65.03 33.65
CA ALA A 34 -17.32 64.08 34.65
C ALA A 34 -18.08 62.92 34.00
N GLU A 35 -18.95 63.17 33.01
CA GLU A 35 -19.67 62.15 32.26
C GLU A 35 -18.71 61.27 31.41
N ARG A 36 -17.74 61.93 30.75
CA ARG A 36 -16.68 61.17 30.01
C ARG A 36 -15.88 60.26 30.93
N ASP A 37 -15.50 60.75 32.12
CA ASP A 37 -14.69 59.97 33.07
C ASP A 37 -15.49 58.81 33.65
N THR A 38 -16.80 58.94 33.85
CA THR A 38 -17.68 57.80 34.20
C THR A 38 -17.78 56.78 33.09
N MET A 39 -17.99 57.20 31.83
CA MET A 39 -18.02 56.29 30.70
C MET A 39 -16.66 55.52 30.49
N LEU A 40 -15.54 56.22 30.72
CA LEU A 40 -14.21 55.58 30.67
C LEU A 40 -14.02 54.54 31.78
N ALA A 41 -14.54 54.82 32.98
CA ALA A 41 -14.50 53.86 34.10
C ALA A 41 -15.35 52.61 33.79
N GLU A 42 -16.58 52.78 33.29
CA GLU A 42 -17.46 51.68 32.88
C GLU A 42 -16.85 50.86 31.76
N HIS A 43 -16.28 51.49 30.73
CA HIS A 43 -15.61 50.80 29.64
C HIS A 43 -14.38 50.01 30.13
N SER A 44 -13.61 50.58 31.08
CA SER A 44 -12.47 49.88 31.68
C SER A 44 -12.91 48.65 32.47
N GLN A 45 -14.03 48.72 33.18
CA GLN A 45 -14.60 47.59 33.90
C GLN A 45 -15.05 46.48 32.94
N LEU A 46 -15.77 46.82 31.87
CA LEU A 46 -16.19 45.87 30.84
C LEU A 46 -15.00 45.17 30.16
N LEU A 47 -13.91 45.89 29.91
CA LEU A 47 -12.68 45.31 29.38
C LEU A 47 -12.03 44.34 30.38
N ALA A 48 -12.04 44.63 31.66
CA ALA A 48 -11.53 43.74 32.70
C ALA A 48 -12.35 42.44 32.78
N GLU A 49 -13.68 42.55 32.83
CA GLU A 49 -14.60 41.42 32.85
C GLU A 49 -14.45 40.53 31.60
N ARG A 50 -14.32 41.14 30.42
CA ARG A 50 -14.05 40.41 29.17
C ARG A 50 -12.74 39.67 29.22
N ASN A 51 -11.66 40.27 29.74
CA ASN A 51 -10.36 39.63 29.83
C ASN A 51 -10.38 38.45 30.82
N GLU A 52 -11.05 38.59 31.96
CA GLU A 52 -11.25 37.48 32.90
C GLU A 52 -12.05 36.32 32.29
N MET A 53 -13.05 36.62 31.46
CA MET A 53 -13.82 35.61 30.75
C MET A 53 -12.94 34.86 29.70
N ILE A 54 -12.13 35.59 28.95
CA ILE A 54 -11.17 35.02 27.98
C ILE A 54 -10.18 34.10 28.70
N ASP A 55 -9.65 34.50 29.84
CA ASP A 55 -8.67 33.71 30.58
C ASP A 55 -9.32 32.45 31.19
N ARG A 56 -10.56 32.52 31.67
CA ARG A 56 -11.32 31.32 32.07
C ARG A 56 -11.53 30.35 30.92
N VAL A 57 -11.97 30.83 29.76
CA VAL A 57 -12.16 29.96 28.56
C VAL A 57 -10.85 29.33 28.11
N LYS A 58 -9.74 30.06 28.16
CA LYS A 58 -8.41 29.51 27.86
C LYS A 58 -7.99 28.40 28.83
N GLN A 59 -8.25 28.60 30.12
CA GLN A 59 -7.92 27.63 31.14
C GLN A 59 -8.77 26.35 30.98
N GLU A 60 -10.08 26.49 30.78
CA GLU A 60 -10.98 25.36 30.53
C GLU A 60 -10.61 24.60 29.28
N ALA A 61 -10.22 25.29 28.22
CA ALA A 61 -9.74 24.67 26.99
C ALA A 61 -8.41 23.90 27.18
N ALA A 62 -7.48 24.46 27.96
CA ALA A 62 -6.21 23.78 28.29
C ALA A 62 -6.45 22.50 29.10
N GLU A 63 -7.32 22.57 30.14
CA GLU A 63 -7.68 21.38 30.91
C GLU A 63 -8.39 20.30 30.07
N GLN A 64 -9.22 20.71 29.11
CA GLN A 64 -9.89 19.79 28.20
C GLN A 64 -8.92 19.12 27.24
N ILE A 65 -7.94 19.85 26.73
CA ILE A 65 -6.86 19.30 25.88
C ILE A 65 -6.04 18.28 26.68
N GLU A 66 -5.62 18.60 27.89
CA GLU A 66 -4.84 17.70 28.75
C GLU A 66 -5.61 16.39 29.04
N ARG A 67 -6.91 16.47 29.36
CA ARG A 67 -7.76 15.29 29.56
C ARG A 67 -7.89 14.43 28.31
N LEU A 68 -8.02 15.05 27.14
CA LEU A 68 -8.08 14.33 25.86
C LEU A 68 -6.74 13.66 25.53
N GLU A 69 -5.63 14.30 25.80
CA GLU A 69 -4.29 13.70 25.63
C GLU A 69 -4.07 12.51 26.55
N GLU A 70 -4.48 12.63 27.84
CA GLU A 70 -4.42 11.49 28.78
C GLU A 70 -5.31 10.32 28.33
N GLN A 71 -6.54 10.60 27.86
CA GLN A 71 -7.45 9.58 27.34
C GLN A 71 -6.88 8.90 26.08
N HIS A 72 -6.31 9.66 25.15
CA HIS A 72 -5.64 9.13 23.97
C HIS A 72 -4.44 8.28 24.33
N LEU A 73 -3.62 8.70 25.29
CA LEU A 73 -2.48 7.96 25.77
C LEU A 73 -2.88 6.66 26.47
N ALA A 74 -3.94 6.70 27.28
CA ALA A 74 -4.50 5.51 27.92
C ALA A 74 -5.09 4.51 26.92
N ALA A 75 -5.85 5.01 25.95
CA ALA A 75 -6.40 4.19 24.86
C ALA A 75 -5.29 3.56 24.01
N PHE A 76 -4.24 4.34 23.70
CA PHE A 76 -3.07 3.86 22.97
C PHE A 76 -2.31 2.78 23.77
N ARG A 77 -2.09 2.97 25.07
CA ARG A 77 -1.47 1.97 25.95
C ARG A 77 -2.32 0.68 26.04
N ALA A 78 -3.64 0.79 26.08
CA ALA A 78 -4.54 -0.35 26.08
C ALA A 78 -4.50 -1.11 24.74
N LEU A 79 -4.50 -0.39 23.61
CA LEU A 79 -4.35 -0.95 22.27
C LEU A 79 -2.99 -1.64 22.11
N PHE A 80 -1.93 -1.02 22.61
CA PHE A 80 -0.57 -1.53 22.57
C PHE A 80 -0.41 -2.81 23.40
N ARG A 81 -1.00 -2.86 24.62
CA ARG A 81 -1.06 -4.07 25.43
C ARG A 81 -1.84 -5.20 24.75
N ARG A 82 -2.89 -4.89 24.00
CA ARG A 82 -3.71 -5.87 23.28
C ARG A 82 -2.98 -6.48 22.08
N TYR A 83 -2.18 -5.68 21.35
CA TYR A 83 -1.46 -6.14 20.15
C TYR A 83 -0.04 -6.63 20.42
N TYR A 84 0.62 -6.10 21.45
CA TYR A 84 2.03 -6.37 21.77
C TYR A 84 2.24 -6.82 23.21
N GLY A 85 1.22 -7.46 23.83
CA GLY A 85 1.32 -7.99 25.20
C GLY A 85 2.50 -8.95 25.38
N PRO A 86 2.82 -9.38 26.66
CA PRO A 86 4.11 -9.96 27.05
C PRO A 86 4.54 -11.28 26.38
N ARG A 87 3.87 -11.69 25.30
CA ARG A 87 4.22 -12.84 24.46
C ARG A 87 5.03 -12.48 23.21
N CYS A 88 5.31 -11.21 22.98
CA CYS A 88 6.20 -10.77 21.90
C CYS A 88 7.62 -10.61 22.41
N GLU A 89 8.54 -11.06 21.56
CA GLU A 89 9.99 -10.88 21.67
C GLU A 89 10.37 -9.50 22.18
N LYS A 90 11.49 -9.40 22.91
CA LYS A 90 12.04 -8.18 23.52
C LYS A 90 11.77 -6.94 22.68
N PHE A 91 10.95 -6.05 23.22
CA PHE A 91 10.57 -4.80 22.58
C PHE A 91 11.77 -3.85 22.61
N ASP A 92 12.23 -3.39 21.45
CA ASP A 92 13.23 -2.33 21.36
C ASP A 92 12.54 -0.97 21.46
N PRO A 93 12.77 -0.18 22.53
CA PRO A 93 12.18 1.15 22.69
C PRO A 93 12.47 2.11 21.51
N ARG A 94 13.54 1.85 20.73
CA ARG A 94 13.88 2.63 19.53
C ARG A 94 12.85 2.46 18.40
N GLN A 95 12.02 1.42 18.45
CA GLN A 95 10.92 1.27 17.48
C GLN A 95 9.78 2.28 17.71
N LEU A 96 9.63 2.85 18.91
CA LEU A 96 8.67 3.92 19.19
C LEU A 96 9.05 5.24 18.53
N LEU A 97 10.35 5.52 18.38
CA LEU A 97 10.84 6.70 17.68
C LEU A 97 10.46 6.69 16.17
N LEU A 98 10.22 5.52 15.61
CA LEU A 98 9.75 5.38 14.21
C LEU A 98 8.33 5.94 13.99
N PHE A 99 7.56 6.10 15.06
CA PHE A 99 6.18 6.61 15.02
C PHE A 99 6.07 8.07 15.49
N GLY A 100 7.21 8.75 15.72
CA GLY A 100 7.23 10.17 16.13
C GLY A 100 6.77 10.43 17.56
N LEU A 101 6.67 9.39 18.39
CA LEU A 101 6.27 9.51 19.79
C LEU A 101 7.52 9.73 20.65
N LYS A 102 7.68 10.94 21.22
CA LYS A 102 8.61 11.19 22.31
C LYS A 102 8.01 10.60 23.58
N VAL A 103 8.66 9.61 24.15
CA VAL A 103 8.30 9.07 25.47
C VAL A 103 9.23 9.73 26.49
N ASP A 104 8.80 10.86 27.03
CA ASP A 104 9.43 11.46 28.19
C ASP A 104 9.03 10.64 29.43
N GLY A 105 10.02 10.10 30.14
CA GLY A 105 9.83 9.51 31.47
C GLY A 105 9.97 8.00 31.60
N LEU A 106 10.61 7.28 30.67
CA LEU A 106 11.10 5.94 30.95
C LEU A 106 12.58 5.99 31.36
N PRO A 107 12.96 5.48 32.55
CA PRO A 107 14.36 5.39 32.93
C PRO A 107 15.07 4.42 31.97
N LEU A 108 16.04 4.93 31.25
CA LEU A 108 17.02 4.12 30.54
C LEU A 108 18.05 3.65 31.57
N ASP A 109 17.80 2.52 32.19
CA ASP A 109 18.86 1.86 32.97
C ASP A 109 19.86 1.27 31.98
N GLU A 110 21.01 1.94 31.91
CA GLU A 110 22.22 1.52 31.18
C GLU A 110 22.96 0.37 31.87
N ALA A 111 22.35 -0.41 32.72
CA ALA A 111 23.01 -1.48 33.44
C ALA A 111 22.29 -2.81 33.23
N SER A 112 22.68 -3.55 32.22
CA SER A 112 22.80 -5.02 32.16
C SER A 112 23.00 -5.53 30.74
N ILE A 113 24.18 -5.25 30.18
CA ILE A 113 24.77 -6.10 29.15
C ILE A 113 25.78 -6.96 29.87
N GLU A 114 25.33 -7.97 30.57
CA GLU A 114 26.19 -9.10 30.91
C GLU A 114 26.11 -10.10 29.76
N GLU A 115 27.23 -10.19 29.05
CA GLU A 115 27.51 -11.25 28.10
C GLU A 115 27.59 -12.58 28.87
N GLU A 116 26.52 -13.36 28.88
CA GLU A 116 26.60 -14.79 29.18
C GLU A 116 27.29 -15.50 28.01
N SER A 117 28.61 -15.63 28.13
CA SER A 117 29.41 -16.58 27.38
C SER A 117 29.09 -18.00 27.84
N GLY A 118 28.01 -18.57 27.30
CA GLY A 118 27.66 -19.96 27.49
C GLY A 118 28.34 -20.84 26.44
N GLU A 119 29.30 -21.66 26.86
CA GLU A 119 29.96 -22.68 26.07
C GLU A 119 28.94 -23.62 25.36
N PRO A 120 29.19 -24.02 24.09
CA PRO A 120 28.28 -24.92 23.39
C PRO A 120 28.48 -26.35 23.88
N LEU A 121 27.49 -26.88 24.60
CA LEU A 121 27.37 -28.30 24.87
C LEU A 121 27.33 -29.11 23.56
N LYS A 122 28.43 -29.77 23.24
CA LYS A 122 28.58 -30.72 22.13
C LYS A 122 27.77 -31.98 22.42
N THR A 123 26.52 -32.02 22.10
CA THR A 123 25.81 -33.28 21.92
C THR A 123 25.91 -33.72 20.47
N ARG A 124 26.78 -34.70 20.21
CA ARG A 124 26.84 -35.47 18.98
C ARG A 124 25.52 -36.23 18.80
N ARG A 125 24.49 -35.61 18.22
CA ARG A 125 23.34 -36.34 17.68
C ARG A 125 23.75 -37.02 16.39
N ALA A 126 23.72 -38.35 16.39
CA ALA A 126 23.90 -39.19 15.22
C ALA A 126 23.01 -38.67 14.07
N LYS A 127 23.60 -38.35 12.91
CA LYS A 127 22.89 -38.02 11.69
C LYS A 127 22.08 -39.25 11.27
N ARG A 128 20.78 -39.28 11.61
CA ARG A 128 19.85 -40.19 10.92
C ARG A 128 19.87 -39.80 9.43
N ARG A 129 20.42 -40.66 8.59
CA ARG A 129 20.27 -40.59 7.13
C ARG A 129 18.77 -40.65 6.82
N HIS A 130 18.15 -39.52 6.54
CA HIS A 130 16.80 -39.50 6.00
C HIS A 130 16.85 -40.17 4.61
N LYS A 131 16.11 -41.26 4.46
CA LYS A 131 15.83 -41.87 3.14
C LYS A 131 15.19 -40.77 2.28
N HIS A 132 15.72 -40.53 1.10
CA HIS A 132 15.11 -39.67 0.09
C HIS A 132 13.91 -40.43 -0.52
N GLY A 133 12.76 -40.39 0.16
CA GLY A 133 11.49 -40.90 -0.33
C GLY A 133 10.39 -39.89 -0.01
N ARG A 134 9.29 -39.94 -0.77
CA ARG A 134 8.07 -39.20 -0.41
C ARG A 134 7.70 -39.58 1.03
N ARG A 135 7.50 -38.59 1.90
CA ARG A 135 6.98 -38.84 3.25
C ARG A 135 5.58 -39.40 3.11
N GLU A 136 5.30 -40.44 3.87
CA GLU A 136 3.97 -41.03 3.96
C GLU A 136 2.98 -40.00 4.53
N PHE A 137 1.74 -40.06 4.07
CA PHE A 137 0.68 -39.23 4.61
C PHE A 137 0.36 -39.72 6.04
N PRO A 138 -0.10 -38.79 6.94
CA PRO A 138 -0.52 -39.19 8.28
C PRO A 138 -1.57 -40.32 8.22
N GLU A 139 -1.42 -41.31 9.06
CA GLU A 139 -2.34 -42.47 9.10
C GLU A 139 -3.76 -42.04 9.50
N ASP A 140 -3.85 -41.05 10.38
CA ASP A 140 -5.12 -40.51 10.91
C ASP A 140 -5.83 -39.52 9.95
N ALA A 141 -5.22 -39.19 8.79
CA ALA A 141 -5.86 -38.30 7.83
C ALA A 141 -7.05 -39.01 7.16
N GLU A 142 -8.21 -38.36 7.19
CA GLU A 142 -9.41 -38.83 6.46
C GLU A 142 -9.07 -39.07 4.99
N ARG A 143 -9.40 -40.27 4.47
CA ARG A 143 -9.17 -40.67 3.08
C ARG A 143 -10.50 -40.73 2.36
N ILE A 144 -10.60 -39.98 1.26
CA ILE A 144 -11.77 -39.98 0.37
C ILE A 144 -11.32 -40.68 -0.91
N ASP A 145 -11.90 -41.83 -1.21
CA ASP A 145 -11.65 -42.55 -2.42
C ASP A 145 -12.42 -41.91 -3.58
N ILE A 146 -11.71 -41.54 -4.65
CA ILE A 146 -12.29 -41.00 -5.88
C ILE A 146 -11.99 -42.05 -6.94
N GLU A 147 -13.00 -42.77 -7.34
CA GLU A 147 -12.89 -43.79 -8.37
C GLU A 147 -13.00 -43.14 -9.75
N HIS A 148 -12.06 -43.49 -10.63
CA HIS A 148 -12.09 -43.13 -12.04
C HIS A 148 -12.24 -44.43 -12.82
N ASP A 149 -13.32 -44.54 -13.57
CA ASP A 149 -13.61 -45.67 -14.41
C ASP A 149 -13.60 -45.28 -15.90
N LEU A 150 -13.47 -46.28 -16.78
CA LEU A 150 -13.63 -46.06 -18.21
C LEU A 150 -15.10 -45.70 -18.51
N SER A 151 -15.32 -44.82 -19.49
CA SER A 151 -16.65 -44.61 -20.06
C SER A 151 -17.14 -45.90 -20.73
N ASP A 152 -18.48 -46.04 -20.86
CA ASP A 152 -19.04 -47.25 -21.48
C ASP A 152 -18.56 -47.46 -22.92
N ASP A 153 -18.21 -46.41 -23.64
CA ASP A 153 -17.68 -46.45 -25.00
C ASP A 153 -16.22 -46.93 -25.05
N GLU A 154 -15.48 -46.80 -23.94
CA GLU A 154 -14.06 -47.22 -23.83
C GLU A 154 -13.90 -48.63 -23.26
N LYS A 155 -14.96 -49.26 -22.74
CA LYS A 155 -14.92 -50.62 -22.21
C LYS A 155 -14.73 -51.69 -23.30
N PRO A 156 -15.30 -51.57 -24.51
CA PRO A 156 -15.01 -52.54 -25.58
C PRO A 156 -13.57 -52.46 -26.05
N CYS A 157 -12.97 -53.62 -26.31
CA CYS A 157 -11.62 -53.69 -26.86
C CYS A 157 -11.59 -53.21 -28.32
N PRO A 158 -10.76 -52.21 -28.70
CA PRO A 158 -10.72 -51.70 -30.07
C PRO A 158 -10.20 -52.71 -31.11
N ALA A 159 -9.52 -53.75 -30.65
CA ALA A 159 -8.99 -54.79 -31.56
C ALA A 159 -9.98 -55.93 -31.85
N CYS A 160 -10.82 -56.34 -30.89
CA CYS A 160 -11.69 -57.49 -31.05
C CYS A 160 -13.15 -57.26 -30.62
N GLY A 161 -13.50 -56.08 -30.14
CA GLY A 161 -14.85 -55.73 -29.70
C GLY A 161 -15.34 -56.36 -28.39
N THR A 162 -14.54 -57.27 -27.77
CA THR A 162 -14.91 -57.94 -26.51
C THR A 162 -14.81 -56.94 -25.34
N GLU A 163 -15.74 -56.99 -24.40
CA GLU A 163 -15.72 -56.19 -23.20
C GLU A 163 -14.51 -56.51 -22.33
N ARG A 164 -13.74 -55.48 -21.92
CA ARG A 164 -12.54 -55.62 -21.11
C ARG A 164 -12.90 -55.93 -19.67
N THR A 165 -12.19 -56.86 -19.06
CA THR A 165 -12.30 -57.18 -17.64
C THR A 165 -11.35 -56.34 -16.80
N ARG A 166 -11.78 -55.90 -15.62
CA ARG A 166 -10.97 -55.15 -14.67
C ARG A 166 -9.85 -56.04 -14.12
N ILE A 167 -8.59 -55.71 -14.42
CA ILE A 167 -7.41 -56.51 -14.00
C ILE A 167 -6.64 -55.89 -12.82
N GLY A 168 -6.99 -54.65 -12.44
CA GLY A 168 -6.32 -53.96 -11.33
C GLY A 168 -6.69 -52.50 -11.26
N ALA A 169 -6.06 -51.79 -10.34
CA ALA A 169 -6.18 -50.34 -10.19
C ALA A 169 -4.82 -49.73 -9.88
N GLU A 170 -4.58 -48.53 -10.42
CA GLU A 170 -3.44 -47.71 -10.04
C GLU A 170 -3.91 -46.69 -8.99
N VAL A 171 -3.31 -46.75 -7.79
CA VAL A 171 -3.68 -45.87 -6.68
C VAL A 171 -2.66 -44.73 -6.58
N SER A 172 -3.13 -43.50 -6.69
CA SER A 172 -2.33 -42.31 -6.43
C SER A 172 -2.98 -41.45 -5.35
N ASN A 173 -2.18 -41.02 -4.36
CA ASN A 173 -2.68 -40.20 -3.26
C ASN A 173 -2.38 -38.73 -3.53
N GLN A 174 -3.38 -37.88 -3.26
CA GLN A 174 -3.31 -36.43 -3.35
C GLN A 174 -3.81 -35.83 -2.04
N MET A 175 -3.11 -34.83 -1.50
CA MET A 175 -3.56 -34.12 -0.29
C MET A 175 -4.41 -32.92 -0.67
N GLU A 176 -5.58 -32.80 -0.08
CA GLU A 176 -6.48 -31.67 -0.27
C GLU A 176 -6.68 -30.93 1.06
N TYR A 177 -6.93 -29.64 1.02
CA TYR A 177 -7.15 -28.79 2.18
C TYR A 177 -8.60 -28.29 2.20
N PHE A 178 -9.33 -28.73 3.22
CA PHE A 178 -10.62 -28.13 3.58
C PHE A 178 -10.39 -27.15 4.74
N PRO A 179 -11.15 -26.03 4.85
CA PRO A 179 -10.95 -25.07 5.95
C PRO A 179 -10.86 -25.78 7.31
N ALA A 180 -9.76 -25.56 8.01
CA ALA A 180 -9.41 -26.19 9.30
C ALA A 180 -9.13 -27.70 9.29
N THR A 181 -9.15 -28.40 8.15
CA THR A 181 -8.82 -29.83 8.07
C THR A 181 -8.02 -30.16 6.83
N PHE A 182 -7.12 -31.18 6.94
CA PHE A 182 -6.47 -31.79 5.80
C PHE A 182 -7.16 -33.10 5.47
N LYS A 183 -7.44 -33.32 4.19
CA LYS A 183 -8.00 -34.59 3.69
C LYS A 183 -7.04 -35.17 2.64
N VAL A 184 -6.92 -36.48 2.59
CA VAL A 184 -6.18 -37.20 1.57
C VAL A 184 -7.15 -37.69 0.52
N LEU A 185 -7.06 -37.14 -0.71
CA LEU A 185 -7.84 -37.61 -1.84
C LEU A 185 -7.09 -38.79 -2.45
N ARG A 186 -7.69 -39.97 -2.37
CA ARG A 186 -7.12 -41.24 -2.90
C ARG A 186 -7.75 -41.52 -4.25
N HIS A 187 -7.01 -41.24 -5.33
CA HIS A 187 -7.45 -41.52 -6.69
C HIS A 187 -7.18 -42.96 -7.05
N ILE A 188 -8.23 -43.73 -7.30
CA ILE A 188 -8.17 -45.15 -7.70
C ILE A 188 -8.51 -45.21 -9.18
N ARG A 189 -7.55 -45.63 -9.98
CA ARG A 189 -7.70 -45.75 -11.43
C ARG A 189 -7.74 -47.23 -11.79
N HIS A 190 -8.89 -47.70 -12.25
CA HIS A 190 -9.06 -49.08 -12.62
C HIS A 190 -8.32 -49.36 -13.94
N LYS A 191 -7.73 -50.57 -14.04
CA LYS A 191 -7.07 -51.06 -15.23
C LYS A 191 -7.88 -52.21 -15.79
N TYR A 192 -8.10 -52.18 -17.08
CA TYR A 192 -8.86 -53.19 -17.80
C TYR A 192 -7.98 -53.87 -18.84
N GLY A 193 -7.97 -55.17 -18.85
CA GLY A 193 -7.32 -55.98 -19.88
C GLY A 193 -8.36 -56.69 -20.73
N CYS A 194 -7.99 -57.02 -21.96
CA CYS A 194 -8.84 -57.83 -22.83
C CYS A 194 -8.47 -59.30 -22.68
N PRO A 195 -9.33 -60.18 -22.12
CA PRO A 195 -9.01 -61.59 -21.91
C PRO A 195 -8.83 -62.34 -23.25
N CYS A 196 -9.46 -61.88 -24.31
CA CYS A 196 -9.33 -62.48 -25.63
C CYS A 196 -7.92 -62.23 -26.23
N CYS A 197 -7.39 -61.02 -26.13
CA CYS A 197 -6.06 -60.67 -26.63
C CYS A 197 -4.95 -61.29 -25.75
N GLU A 198 -5.18 -61.47 -24.46
CA GLU A 198 -4.27 -62.12 -23.52
C GLU A 198 -4.15 -63.62 -23.81
N ALA A 199 -5.28 -64.31 -24.07
CA ALA A 199 -5.31 -65.75 -24.42
C ALA A 199 -4.72 -66.05 -25.80
N ALA A 200 -4.65 -65.09 -26.73
CA ALA A 200 -4.12 -65.21 -28.06
C ALA A 200 -2.63 -64.91 -28.20
N ASP A 201 -1.88 -64.74 -27.11
CA ASP A 201 -0.47 -64.27 -27.07
C ASP A 201 -0.26 -62.94 -27.86
N ALA A 202 -1.32 -62.23 -28.15
CA ALA A 202 -1.28 -60.91 -28.77
C ALA A 202 -0.96 -59.87 -27.68
N ASN A 203 -0.25 -58.80 -28.08
CA ASN A 203 0.17 -57.73 -27.16
C ASN A 203 -1.04 -57.23 -26.35
N PRO A 204 -1.11 -57.44 -25.01
CA PRO A 204 -2.31 -57.17 -24.23
C PRO A 204 -2.65 -55.67 -24.26
N GLN A 205 -3.84 -55.37 -24.75
CA GLN A 205 -4.35 -54.01 -24.80
C GLN A 205 -4.90 -53.61 -23.41
N ILE A 206 -4.01 -53.04 -22.55
CA ILE A 206 -4.38 -52.57 -21.23
C ILE A 206 -4.86 -51.13 -21.33
N ALA A 207 -6.10 -50.87 -20.92
CA ALA A 207 -6.63 -49.53 -20.74
C ALA A 207 -6.65 -49.17 -19.26
N THR A 208 -6.24 -47.93 -18.92
CA THR A 208 -6.29 -47.40 -17.56
C THR A 208 -7.19 -46.19 -17.56
N ALA A 209 -8.15 -46.13 -16.63
CA ALA A 209 -9.05 -44.99 -16.50
C ALA A 209 -8.26 -43.68 -16.38
N GLU A 210 -8.73 -42.64 -17.06
CA GLU A 210 -8.07 -41.35 -17.01
C GLU A 210 -8.28 -40.70 -15.65
N LYS A 211 -7.32 -39.88 -15.26
CA LYS A 211 -7.40 -39.05 -14.06
C LYS A 211 -7.66 -37.60 -14.49
N PRO A 212 -8.54 -36.83 -13.79
CA PRO A 212 -8.67 -35.42 -14.07
C PRO A 212 -7.33 -34.70 -14.05
N PRO A 213 -7.12 -33.69 -14.89
CA PRO A 213 -5.90 -32.90 -14.89
C PRO A 213 -5.66 -32.27 -13.52
N GLN A 214 -4.41 -32.33 -13.07
CA GLN A 214 -3.99 -31.77 -11.80
C GLN A 214 -3.23 -30.45 -12.03
N PRO A 215 -3.32 -29.48 -11.10
CA PRO A 215 -2.55 -28.23 -11.22
C PRO A 215 -1.05 -28.46 -11.34
N ILE A 216 -0.54 -29.51 -10.69
CA ILE A 216 0.85 -29.96 -10.79
C ILE A 216 0.82 -31.45 -11.11
N GLU A 217 1.27 -31.81 -12.29
CA GLU A 217 1.34 -33.22 -12.70
C GLU A 217 2.18 -34.04 -11.72
N LYS A 218 1.64 -35.19 -11.30
CA LYS A 218 2.26 -36.08 -10.29
C LYS A 218 2.60 -35.36 -8.99
N GLY A 219 1.99 -34.15 -8.77
CA GLY A 219 2.16 -33.36 -7.58
C GLY A 219 1.40 -33.93 -6.38
N LEU A 220 1.89 -33.57 -5.19
CA LEU A 220 1.23 -33.91 -3.93
C LEU A 220 -0.02 -33.05 -3.65
N PRO A 221 -0.02 -31.70 -3.98
CA PRO A 221 -1.11 -30.85 -3.58
C PRO A 221 -2.31 -31.01 -4.51
N GLY A 222 -3.50 -31.10 -3.91
CA GLY A 222 -4.74 -30.83 -4.61
C GLY A 222 -4.91 -29.33 -4.89
N PRO A 223 -5.91 -28.94 -5.71
CA PRO A 223 -6.13 -27.54 -6.07
C PRO A 223 -6.31 -26.62 -4.86
N SER A 224 -7.08 -27.04 -3.85
CA SER A 224 -7.36 -26.21 -2.67
C SER A 224 -6.13 -26.03 -1.77
N LEU A 225 -5.29 -27.06 -1.60
CA LEU A 225 -4.04 -26.93 -0.85
C LEU A 225 -3.05 -26.00 -1.56
N LEU A 226 -2.94 -26.11 -2.89
CA LEU A 226 -2.10 -25.20 -3.68
C LEU A 226 -2.59 -23.75 -3.55
N ALA A 227 -3.90 -23.52 -3.71
CA ALA A 227 -4.52 -22.22 -3.56
C ALA A 227 -4.29 -21.64 -2.15
N HIS A 228 -4.44 -22.47 -1.12
CA HIS A 228 -4.19 -22.06 0.27
C HIS A 228 -2.74 -21.62 0.50
N VAL A 229 -1.75 -22.36 0.00
CA VAL A 229 -0.33 -21.99 0.12
C VAL A 229 -0.07 -20.64 -0.58
N ILE A 230 -0.60 -20.47 -1.80
CA ILE A 230 -0.44 -19.26 -2.59
C ILE A 230 -1.08 -18.06 -1.89
N THR A 231 -2.35 -18.19 -1.46
CA THR A 231 -3.08 -17.10 -0.77
C THR A 231 -2.42 -16.73 0.54
N SER A 232 -2.06 -17.73 1.36
CA SER A 232 -1.36 -17.48 2.64
C SER A 232 -0.03 -16.75 2.44
N LYS A 233 0.73 -17.13 1.41
CA LYS A 233 2.03 -16.49 1.11
C LYS A 233 1.87 -15.08 0.57
N LEU A 234 1.02 -14.87 -0.41
CA LEU A 234 0.90 -13.61 -1.17
C LEU A 234 -0.18 -12.68 -0.63
N GLY A 235 -1.33 -13.23 -0.22
CA GLY A 235 -2.45 -12.48 0.32
C GLY A 235 -2.25 -12.14 1.79
N ASP A 236 -1.98 -13.17 2.61
CA ASP A 236 -1.84 -13.03 4.05
C ASP A 236 -0.41 -12.70 4.49
N HIS A 237 0.52 -12.61 3.53
CA HIS A 237 1.93 -12.29 3.74
C HIS A 237 2.66 -13.26 4.68
N LEU A 238 2.19 -14.51 4.82
CA LEU A 238 2.81 -15.50 5.69
C LEU A 238 4.09 -16.07 5.05
N PRO A 239 5.22 -16.06 5.75
CA PRO A 239 6.41 -16.77 5.30
C PRO A 239 6.17 -18.29 5.29
N LEU A 240 6.72 -19.01 4.30
CA LEU A 240 6.55 -20.46 4.19
C LEU A 240 7.01 -21.24 5.43
N TYR A 241 8.00 -20.74 6.18
CA TYR A 241 8.43 -21.38 7.42
C TYR A 241 7.36 -21.31 8.53
N ARG A 242 6.47 -20.28 8.50
CA ARG A 242 5.31 -20.21 9.40
C ARG A 242 4.23 -21.17 8.95
N LEU A 243 3.99 -21.30 7.65
CA LEU A 243 3.06 -22.29 7.10
C LEU A 243 3.50 -23.72 7.44
N GLU A 244 4.79 -24.03 7.32
CA GLU A 244 5.37 -25.32 7.76
C GLU A 244 5.02 -25.62 9.22
N LYS A 245 5.15 -24.61 10.12
CA LYS A 245 4.81 -24.75 11.52
C LYS A 245 3.29 -24.81 11.78
N ILE A 246 2.49 -24.13 10.97
CA ILE A 246 1.03 -24.16 11.06
C ILE A 246 0.54 -25.56 10.69
N TYR A 247 1.04 -26.14 9.58
CA TYR A 247 0.67 -27.46 9.13
C TYR A 247 1.14 -28.55 10.11
N ALA A 248 2.30 -28.38 10.71
CA ALA A 248 2.79 -29.29 11.74
C ALA A 248 1.88 -29.40 12.97
N ARG A 249 1.03 -28.41 13.27
CA ARG A 249 0.02 -28.49 14.35
C ARG A 249 -1.14 -29.43 14.00
N HIS A 250 -1.29 -29.75 12.71
CA HIS A 250 -2.27 -30.71 12.20
C HIS A 250 -1.60 -32.02 11.78
N ASP A 251 -0.40 -32.30 12.33
CA ASP A 251 0.42 -33.48 12.02
C ASP A 251 0.80 -33.62 10.54
N VAL A 252 0.64 -32.54 9.76
CA VAL A 252 1.02 -32.50 8.33
C VAL A 252 2.39 -31.88 8.16
N SER A 253 3.36 -32.65 7.68
CA SER A 253 4.73 -32.22 7.47
C SER A 253 5.00 -31.95 5.98
N ILE A 254 5.03 -30.69 5.59
CA ILE A 254 5.36 -30.24 4.23
C ILE A 254 6.61 -29.37 4.30
N ALA A 255 7.69 -29.78 3.63
CA ALA A 255 8.93 -29.03 3.64
C ALA A 255 8.80 -27.70 2.88
N ARG A 256 9.48 -26.66 3.36
CA ARG A 256 9.53 -25.33 2.69
C ARG A 256 9.95 -25.42 1.23
N SER A 257 10.96 -26.25 0.91
CA SER A 257 11.40 -26.48 -0.47
C SER A 257 10.30 -27.01 -1.37
N THR A 258 9.43 -27.87 -0.84
CA THR A 258 8.26 -28.40 -1.55
C THR A 258 7.25 -27.28 -1.83
N MET A 259 6.91 -26.46 -0.82
CA MET A 259 6.03 -25.32 -1.00
C MET A 259 6.60 -24.27 -1.96
N CYS A 260 7.93 -24.04 -1.96
CA CYS A 260 8.59 -23.19 -2.95
C CYS A 260 8.43 -23.75 -4.39
N ALA A 261 8.56 -25.07 -4.57
CA ALA A 261 8.33 -25.68 -5.87
C ALA A 261 6.86 -25.56 -6.32
N TRP A 262 5.91 -25.72 -5.41
CA TRP A 262 4.48 -25.51 -5.71
C TRP A 262 4.17 -24.06 -6.09
N MET A 263 4.77 -23.12 -5.38
CA MET A 263 4.64 -21.70 -5.72
C MET A 263 5.10 -21.42 -7.15
N ARG A 264 6.25 -21.99 -7.58
CA ARG A 264 6.74 -21.85 -8.94
C ARG A 264 5.79 -22.46 -9.96
N ALA A 265 5.37 -23.71 -9.73
CA ALA A 265 4.44 -24.40 -10.64
C ALA A 265 3.10 -23.66 -10.74
N GLY A 266 2.60 -23.11 -9.62
CA GLY A 266 1.42 -22.26 -9.60
C GLY A 266 1.59 -20.99 -10.44
N GLY A 267 2.77 -20.33 -10.37
CA GLY A 267 3.09 -19.19 -11.22
C GLY A 267 3.12 -19.55 -12.71
N GLU A 268 3.71 -20.69 -13.07
CA GLU A 268 3.73 -21.19 -14.45
C GLU A 268 2.30 -21.49 -14.95
N LEU A 269 1.46 -22.08 -14.11
CA LEU A 269 0.07 -22.40 -14.43
C LEU A 269 -0.77 -21.15 -14.77
N VAL A 270 -0.56 -20.04 -14.07
CA VAL A 270 -1.35 -18.81 -14.28
C VAL A 270 -0.77 -17.89 -15.36
N THR A 271 0.35 -18.26 -15.98
CA THR A 271 1.01 -17.45 -17.03
C THR A 271 0.05 -17.00 -18.14
N PRO A 272 -0.76 -17.88 -18.77
CA PRO A 272 -1.64 -17.44 -19.85
C PRO A 272 -2.66 -16.40 -19.42
N LEU A 273 -3.12 -16.46 -18.16
CA LEU A 273 -4.04 -15.48 -17.60
C LEU A 273 -3.35 -14.12 -17.39
N VAL A 274 -2.11 -14.13 -16.87
CA VAL A 274 -1.32 -12.91 -16.71
C VAL A 274 -0.99 -12.27 -18.04
N ASP A 275 -0.66 -13.06 -19.06
CA ASP A 275 -0.42 -12.57 -20.41
C ASP A 275 -1.67 -11.90 -20.99
N LEU A 276 -2.85 -12.48 -20.79
CA LEU A 276 -4.13 -11.86 -21.18
C LEU A 276 -4.40 -10.57 -20.40
N MET A 277 -4.16 -10.55 -19.08
CA MET A 277 -4.29 -9.35 -18.25
C MET A 277 -3.35 -8.24 -18.74
N THR A 278 -2.10 -8.60 -19.07
CA THR A 278 -1.10 -7.67 -19.63
C THR A 278 -1.60 -7.04 -20.94
N GLN A 279 -2.12 -7.86 -21.85
CA GLN A 279 -2.72 -7.36 -23.11
C GLN A 279 -3.88 -6.41 -22.84
N ARG A 280 -4.75 -6.73 -21.88
CA ARG A 280 -5.89 -5.87 -21.50
C ARG A 280 -5.42 -4.55 -20.90
N VAL A 281 -4.46 -4.58 -19.97
CA VAL A 281 -3.89 -3.36 -19.38
C VAL A 281 -3.23 -2.49 -20.45
N ARG A 282 -2.48 -3.09 -21.38
CA ARG A 282 -1.89 -2.34 -22.52
C ARG A 282 -2.91 -1.76 -23.50
N GLY A 283 -4.15 -2.24 -23.46
CA GLY A 283 -5.29 -1.66 -24.20
C GLY A 283 -5.99 -0.51 -23.48
N SER A 284 -5.57 -0.13 -22.27
CA SER A 284 -6.14 0.95 -21.48
C SER A 284 -5.83 2.31 -22.06
N LYS A 285 -6.73 3.28 -21.92
CA LYS A 285 -6.48 4.70 -22.27
C LYS A 285 -5.46 5.34 -21.34
N ASN A 286 -5.47 4.94 -20.06
CA ASN A 286 -4.55 5.40 -19.03
C ASN A 286 -3.99 4.20 -18.26
N ILE A 287 -2.68 4.15 -18.10
CA ILE A 287 -1.99 3.19 -17.24
C ILE A 287 -1.36 3.94 -16.08
N HIS A 288 -1.65 3.49 -14.86
CA HIS A 288 -0.93 3.92 -13.67
C HIS A 288 0.25 3.00 -13.43
N THR A 289 1.42 3.55 -13.18
CA THR A 289 2.64 2.78 -12.88
C THR A 289 3.41 3.36 -11.72
N ASP A 290 4.06 2.51 -10.96
CA ASP A 290 4.98 2.85 -9.87
C ASP A 290 5.85 1.63 -9.57
N ASP A 291 6.96 1.79 -8.83
CA ASP A 291 7.85 0.70 -8.52
C ASP A 291 8.23 0.62 -7.03
N THR A 292 8.64 -0.56 -6.60
CA THR A 292 9.18 -0.75 -5.25
C THR A 292 10.37 -1.67 -5.23
N GLY A 293 11.39 -1.31 -4.45
CA GLY A 293 12.58 -2.14 -4.27
C GLY A 293 12.29 -3.39 -3.44
N VAL A 294 12.75 -4.55 -3.89
CA VAL A 294 12.68 -5.80 -3.15
C VAL A 294 14.07 -6.38 -2.92
N PRO A 295 14.38 -6.85 -1.69
CA PRO A 295 15.64 -7.51 -1.41
C PRO A 295 15.60 -8.93 -2.00
N VAL A 296 16.58 -9.24 -2.80
CA VAL A 296 16.67 -10.53 -3.50
C VAL A 296 18.02 -11.16 -3.19
N GLN A 297 18.01 -12.39 -2.63
CA GLN A 297 19.23 -13.12 -2.28
C GLN A 297 19.85 -13.75 -3.53
N SER A 298 21.13 -13.57 -3.76
CA SER A 298 21.88 -14.26 -4.81
C SER A 298 22.54 -15.51 -4.25
N PRO A 299 22.51 -16.64 -4.97
CA PRO A 299 23.26 -17.82 -4.58
C PRO A 299 24.76 -17.47 -4.38
N GLY A 300 25.32 -17.82 -3.22
CA GLY A 300 26.73 -17.54 -2.91
C GLY A 300 27.04 -16.11 -2.46
N ALA A 301 26.14 -15.17 -2.56
CA ALA A 301 26.37 -13.80 -2.07
C ALA A 301 26.05 -13.66 -0.58
N LYS A 302 26.88 -12.89 0.16
CA LYS A 302 26.65 -12.57 1.58
C LYS A 302 25.52 -11.56 1.77
N GLN A 303 25.22 -10.74 0.76
CA GLN A 303 24.21 -9.68 0.82
C GLN A 303 23.14 -9.86 -0.25
N CYS A 304 21.92 -9.40 0.08
CA CYS A 304 20.84 -9.36 -0.87
C CYS A 304 21.07 -8.27 -1.93
N ARG A 305 20.81 -8.57 -3.19
CA ARG A 305 20.72 -7.58 -4.24
C ARG A 305 19.36 -6.88 -4.17
N LYS A 306 19.29 -5.64 -4.57
CA LYS A 306 18.04 -4.87 -4.65
C LYS A 306 17.49 -5.01 -6.08
N GLY A 307 16.43 -5.81 -6.23
CA GLY A 307 15.61 -5.85 -7.44
C GLY A 307 14.44 -4.87 -7.34
N ARG A 308 13.65 -4.74 -8.41
CA ARG A 308 12.47 -3.88 -8.50
C ARG A 308 11.25 -4.68 -8.91
N VAL A 309 10.12 -4.34 -8.30
CA VAL A 309 8.79 -4.78 -8.73
C VAL A 309 8.04 -3.55 -9.19
N TRP A 310 7.66 -3.56 -10.44
CA TRP A 310 6.83 -2.56 -11.09
C TRP A 310 5.37 -2.99 -10.99
N CYS A 311 4.44 -2.07 -10.89
CA CYS A 311 3.03 -2.36 -11.08
C CYS A 311 2.49 -1.55 -12.25
N TYR A 312 1.61 -2.17 -13.02
CA TYR A 312 0.88 -1.53 -14.10
C TYR A 312 -0.61 -1.77 -13.85
N LEU A 313 -1.33 -0.70 -13.60
CA LEU A 313 -2.76 -0.71 -13.33
C LEU A 313 -3.49 -0.08 -14.51
N GLY A 314 -4.43 -0.81 -15.11
CA GLY A 314 -5.25 -0.33 -16.21
C GLY A 314 -6.38 0.62 -15.75
N ASP A 315 -7.16 1.05 -16.72
CA ASP A 315 -8.32 1.93 -16.53
C ASP A 315 -9.57 1.17 -16.05
N GLU A 316 -10.71 1.86 -15.94
CA GLU A 316 -11.97 1.28 -15.48
C GLU A 316 -12.49 0.17 -16.40
N LEU A 317 -12.18 0.21 -17.70
CA LEU A 317 -12.54 -0.84 -18.65
C LEU A 317 -11.63 -2.07 -18.54
N HIS A 318 -10.43 -1.87 -18.01
CA HIS A 318 -9.41 -2.90 -17.84
C HIS A 318 -8.86 -2.87 -16.40
N PRO A 319 -9.66 -3.13 -15.37
CA PRO A 319 -9.30 -2.91 -13.95
C PRO A 319 -8.37 -4.00 -13.42
N TYR A 320 -7.31 -4.31 -14.17
CA TYR A 320 -6.34 -5.32 -13.79
C TYR A 320 -5.06 -4.66 -13.29
N ILE A 321 -4.40 -5.34 -12.34
CA ILE A 321 -3.09 -4.96 -11.84
C ILE A 321 -2.10 -6.04 -12.27
N VAL A 322 -1.11 -5.67 -13.05
CA VAL A 322 -0.02 -6.55 -13.45
C VAL A 322 1.26 -6.10 -12.77
N TYR A 323 2.01 -7.07 -12.25
CA TYR A 323 3.32 -6.82 -11.66
C TYR A 323 4.40 -7.39 -12.56
N ASP A 324 5.48 -6.65 -12.71
CA ASP A 324 6.67 -7.06 -13.44
C ASP A 324 7.90 -6.93 -12.55
N TYR A 325 8.88 -7.82 -12.73
CA TYR A 325 10.11 -7.81 -11.94
C TYR A 325 11.32 -7.55 -12.83
N THR A 326 12.13 -6.58 -12.38
CA THR A 326 13.44 -6.35 -12.99
C THR A 326 14.57 -6.51 -11.97
N PRO A 327 15.71 -7.08 -12.39
CA PRO A 327 16.85 -7.27 -11.50
C PRO A 327 17.54 -5.97 -11.10
N THR A 328 17.32 -4.90 -11.83
CA THR A 328 17.91 -3.57 -11.62
C THR A 328 16.85 -2.50 -11.73
N TRP A 329 17.18 -1.29 -11.32
CA TRP A 329 16.36 -0.10 -11.54
C TRP A 329 16.78 0.57 -12.85
N SER A 330 16.68 -0.19 -13.94
CA SER A 330 16.97 0.31 -15.28
C SER A 330 15.67 0.68 -15.99
N ARG A 331 15.75 1.67 -16.87
CA ARG A 331 14.68 2.07 -17.79
C ARG A 331 14.26 0.96 -18.76
N ASP A 332 15.13 -0.01 -19.04
CA ASP A 332 14.89 -1.08 -20.00
C ASP A 332 13.67 -1.94 -19.62
N GLY A 333 13.41 -2.12 -18.29
CA GLY A 333 12.26 -2.87 -17.80
C GLY A 333 10.94 -2.24 -18.22
N PRO A 334 10.62 -1.03 -17.75
CA PRO A 334 9.38 -0.36 -18.15
C PRO A 334 9.31 -0.08 -19.66
N ALA A 335 10.43 0.19 -20.33
CA ALA A 335 10.45 0.38 -21.77
C ALA A 335 10.02 -0.88 -22.52
N ALA A 336 10.54 -2.05 -22.14
CA ALA A 336 10.14 -3.33 -22.74
C ALA A 336 8.67 -3.68 -22.44
N TRP A 337 8.18 -3.40 -21.23
CA TRP A 337 6.80 -3.68 -20.86
C TRP A 337 5.80 -2.78 -21.59
N LEU A 338 6.13 -1.50 -21.77
CA LEU A 338 5.30 -0.48 -22.43
C LEU A 338 5.52 -0.40 -23.93
N ASP A 339 6.35 -1.26 -24.51
CA ASP A 339 6.60 -1.27 -25.95
C ASP A 339 5.30 -1.39 -26.76
N GLY A 340 5.10 -0.45 -27.69
CA GLY A 340 3.87 -0.33 -28.50
C GLY A 340 2.64 0.17 -27.76
N TYR A 341 2.74 0.60 -26.49
CA TYR A 341 1.65 1.25 -25.77
C TYR A 341 1.41 2.66 -26.33
N ARG A 342 0.14 3.05 -26.42
CA ARG A 342 -0.33 4.38 -26.83
C ARG A 342 -1.39 4.86 -25.88
N GLY A 343 -1.21 6.07 -25.33
CA GLY A 343 -2.16 6.63 -24.39
C GLY A 343 -1.50 7.45 -23.29
N TYR A 344 -2.13 7.48 -22.11
CA TYR A 344 -1.64 8.23 -20.96
C TYR A 344 -0.91 7.30 -20.00
N LEU A 345 0.27 7.72 -19.56
CA LEU A 345 1.01 7.00 -18.52
C LEU A 345 1.12 7.88 -17.29
N GLN A 346 0.45 7.46 -16.21
CA GLN A 346 0.46 8.17 -14.95
C GLN A 346 1.49 7.57 -14.01
N ALA A 347 2.55 8.34 -13.73
CA ALA A 347 3.70 7.90 -12.96
C ALA A 347 4.20 8.97 -11.98
N ASP A 348 5.22 8.62 -11.20
CA ASP A 348 6.08 9.61 -10.56
C ASP A 348 7.08 10.18 -11.58
N GLY A 349 7.83 11.22 -11.20
CA GLY A 349 8.84 11.84 -12.07
C GLY A 349 10.13 11.01 -12.21
N TYR A 350 10.01 9.71 -12.46
CA TYR A 350 11.17 8.85 -12.68
C TYR A 350 11.70 9.01 -14.11
N ALA A 351 12.95 9.48 -14.25
CA ALA A 351 13.59 9.75 -15.54
C ALA A 351 13.72 8.51 -16.47
N GLY A 352 13.48 7.30 -15.94
CA GLY A 352 13.46 6.08 -16.76
C GLY A 352 12.32 6.02 -17.78
N TYR A 353 11.30 6.87 -17.65
CA TYR A 353 10.19 6.98 -18.61
C TYR A 353 10.43 8.02 -19.73
N ASP A 354 11.45 8.88 -19.61
CA ASP A 354 11.67 10.01 -20.53
C ASP A 354 11.73 9.58 -22.00
N GLU A 355 12.41 8.45 -22.30
CA GLU A 355 12.48 7.92 -23.68
C GLU A 355 11.13 7.41 -24.19
N ILE A 356 10.27 6.91 -23.31
CA ILE A 356 8.92 6.45 -23.67
C ILE A 356 8.08 7.66 -24.07
N TYR A 357 8.19 8.77 -23.32
CA TYR A 357 7.48 10.01 -23.63
C TYR A 357 8.03 10.70 -24.87
N ALA A 358 9.35 10.65 -25.09
CA ALA A 358 10.01 11.24 -26.26
C ALA A 358 9.51 10.64 -27.60
N GLY A 359 9.01 9.41 -27.59
CA GLY A 359 8.41 8.77 -28.76
C GLY A 359 7.09 9.41 -29.22
N GLY A 360 6.44 10.25 -28.39
CA GLY A 360 5.23 11.01 -28.70
C GLY A 360 3.93 10.21 -28.73
N GLU A 361 3.97 8.89 -28.62
CA GLU A 361 2.79 8.01 -28.59
C GLU A 361 2.20 7.89 -27.17
N VAL A 362 3.01 8.18 -26.15
CA VAL A 362 2.64 8.12 -24.73
C VAL A 362 2.68 9.50 -24.12
N THR A 363 1.56 9.94 -23.56
CA THR A 363 1.45 11.23 -22.86
C THR A 363 1.74 11.06 -21.38
N GLU A 364 2.71 11.81 -20.87
CA GLU A 364 3.03 11.84 -19.45
C GLU A 364 1.93 12.50 -18.63
N VAL A 365 1.54 11.86 -17.52
CA VAL A 365 0.64 12.42 -16.50
C VAL A 365 1.33 12.35 -15.14
N ALA A 366 1.74 13.49 -14.61
CA ALA A 366 2.42 13.54 -13.33
C ALA A 366 1.45 13.53 -12.14
N CYS A 367 2.00 13.30 -10.95
CA CYS A 367 1.26 13.08 -9.72
C CYS A 367 1.33 14.29 -8.79
N TRP A 368 0.22 14.98 -8.55
CA TRP A 368 0.14 16.08 -7.58
C TRP A 368 0.38 15.64 -6.12
N ALA A 369 0.14 14.38 -5.77
CA ALA A 369 0.48 13.88 -4.44
C ALA A 369 1.99 13.87 -4.20
N HIS A 370 2.78 13.52 -5.21
CA HIS A 370 4.25 13.59 -5.16
C HIS A 370 4.74 15.04 -5.08
N ALA A 371 4.21 15.94 -5.90
CA ALA A 371 4.51 17.37 -5.80
C ALA A 371 4.19 17.91 -4.40
N ARG A 372 2.99 17.61 -3.88
CA ARG A 372 2.57 17.99 -2.52
C ARG A 372 3.56 17.49 -1.46
N ARG A 373 4.03 16.25 -1.57
CA ARG A 373 4.98 15.66 -0.62
C ARG A 373 6.30 16.43 -0.61
N LYS A 374 6.82 16.87 -1.76
CA LYS A 374 8.05 17.67 -1.84
C LYS A 374 7.95 18.99 -1.05
N PHE A 375 6.80 19.68 -1.15
CA PHE A 375 6.55 20.90 -0.37
C PHE A 375 6.34 20.59 1.12
N TYR A 376 5.68 19.49 1.46
CA TYR A 376 5.53 19.05 2.84
C TYR A 376 6.90 18.74 3.48
N ASP A 377 7.77 18.02 2.80
CA ASP A 377 9.12 17.70 3.27
C ASP A 377 10.02 18.95 3.39
N ALA A 378 9.68 20.05 2.72
CA ALA A 378 10.37 21.33 2.83
C ALA A 378 9.87 22.21 3.99
N GLN A 379 8.84 21.79 4.74
CA GLN A 379 8.19 22.58 5.78
C GLN A 379 9.15 23.00 6.92
N ASP A 380 10.06 22.11 7.32
CA ASP A 380 11.03 22.39 8.37
C ASP A 380 12.07 23.46 7.95
N SER A 381 12.29 23.63 6.65
CA SER A 381 13.25 24.63 6.13
C SER A 381 12.59 25.97 5.76
N ASP A 382 11.33 25.96 5.32
CA ASP A 382 10.55 27.14 4.96
C ASP A 382 9.05 26.89 5.17
N GLY A 383 8.61 27.01 6.40
CA GLY A 383 7.24 26.70 6.81
C GLY A 383 6.19 27.62 6.16
N LYS A 384 6.52 28.89 5.92
CA LYS A 384 5.58 29.85 5.32
C LYS A 384 5.27 29.51 3.86
N ARG A 385 6.31 29.37 3.03
CA ARG A 385 6.17 29.02 1.60
C ARG A 385 5.55 27.65 1.42
N SER A 386 5.93 26.70 2.28
CA SER A 386 5.34 25.36 2.30
C SER A 386 3.83 25.42 2.58
N ALA A 387 3.39 26.17 3.60
CA ALA A 387 1.97 26.30 3.94
C ALA A 387 1.16 26.95 2.82
N GLU A 388 1.69 28.00 2.18
CA GLU A 388 1.06 28.68 1.04
C GLU A 388 0.82 27.70 -0.12
N MET A 389 1.86 26.96 -0.55
CA MET A 389 1.74 26.01 -1.65
C MET A 389 0.83 24.83 -1.29
N LEU A 390 0.94 24.26 -0.08
CA LEU A 390 0.07 23.18 0.38
C LEU A 390 -1.41 23.59 0.41
N ALA A 391 -1.70 24.85 0.73
CA ALA A 391 -3.06 25.39 0.68
C ALA A 391 -3.58 25.48 -0.77
N MET A 392 -2.76 25.94 -1.72
CA MET A 392 -3.14 26.00 -3.14
C MET A 392 -3.36 24.61 -3.74
N ILE A 393 -2.45 23.66 -3.48
CA ILE A 393 -2.62 22.26 -3.89
C ILE A 393 -3.88 21.67 -3.23
N GLY A 394 -4.17 22.04 -1.97
CA GLY A 394 -5.38 21.62 -1.27
C GLY A 394 -6.67 22.05 -1.99
N LYS A 395 -6.69 23.23 -2.64
CA LYS A 395 -7.81 23.69 -3.47
C LYS A 395 -8.02 22.77 -4.68
N LEU A 396 -6.95 22.31 -5.36
CA LEU A 396 -7.05 21.35 -6.48
C LEU A 396 -7.70 20.04 -6.04
N PHE A 397 -7.25 19.48 -4.91
CA PHE A 397 -7.87 18.26 -4.36
C PHE A 397 -9.31 18.48 -3.86
N ALA A 398 -9.69 19.71 -3.50
CA ALA A 398 -11.08 20.03 -3.16
C ALA A 398 -11.98 19.96 -4.40
N VAL A 399 -11.52 20.46 -5.54
CA VAL A 399 -12.23 20.33 -6.83
C VAL A 399 -12.43 18.86 -7.21
N GLU A 400 -11.40 18.02 -7.05
CA GLU A 400 -11.52 16.58 -7.33
C GLU A 400 -12.49 15.87 -6.39
N ARG A 401 -12.59 16.26 -5.12
CA ARG A 401 -13.60 15.73 -4.19
C ARG A 401 -15.01 16.12 -4.60
N GLU A 402 -15.22 17.36 -5.08
CA GLU A 402 -16.50 17.80 -5.63
C GLU A 402 -16.90 17.01 -6.87
N ALA A 403 -15.92 16.69 -7.72
CA ALA A 403 -16.12 15.96 -8.98
C ALA A 403 -16.25 14.43 -8.82
N LYS A 404 -16.21 13.91 -7.60
CA LYS A 404 -16.08 12.47 -7.34
C LYS A 404 -17.16 11.61 -8.00
N GLU A 405 -18.40 12.09 -7.93
CA GLU A 405 -19.58 11.38 -8.48
C GLU A 405 -19.95 11.85 -9.91
N PHE A 406 -19.11 12.70 -10.54
CA PHE A 406 -19.36 13.22 -11.87
C PHE A 406 -18.85 12.26 -12.94
N ASP A 407 -19.53 12.24 -14.08
CA ASP A 407 -19.00 11.61 -15.29
C ASP A 407 -17.78 12.39 -15.82
N ASP A 408 -17.10 11.80 -16.80
CA ASP A 408 -15.87 12.38 -17.36
C ASP A 408 -16.09 13.77 -17.96
N ASN A 409 -17.25 14.03 -18.60
CA ASN A 409 -17.53 15.31 -19.24
C ASN A 409 -17.81 16.40 -18.18
N ALA A 410 -18.61 16.09 -17.16
CA ALA A 410 -18.90 17.00 -16.06
C ALA A 410 -17.63 17.29 -15.23
N ARG A 411 -16.83 16.26 -14.98
CA ARG A 411 -15.51 16.39 -14.29
C ARG A 411 -14.58 17.29 -15.08
N LEU A 412 -14.48 17.10 -16.39
CA LEU A 412 -13.67 17.94 -17.27
C LEU A 412 -14.13 19.40 -17.27
N ALA A 413 -15.44 19.63 -17.33
CA ALA A 413 -16.02 20.98 -17.28
C ALA A 413 -15.70 21.67 -15.94
N LEU A 414 -15.82 20.97 -14.81
CA LEU A 414 -15.47 21.47 -13.49
C LEU A 414 -13.99 21.83 -13.39
N ARG A 415 -13.10 20.97 -13.88
CA ARG A 415 -11.64 21.23 -13.91
C ARG A 415 -11.31 22.47 -14.71
N ARG A 416 -11.91 22.65 -15.88
CA ARG A 416 -11.71 23.85 -16.72
C ARG A 416 -12.16 25.14 -16.02
N SER A 417 -13.25 25.08 -15.28
CA SER A 417 -13.78 26.27 -14.59
C SER A 417 -13.08 26.59 -13.28
N LYS A 418 -12.66 25.57 -12.50
CA LYS A 418 -12.10 25.75 -11.15
C LYS A 418 -10.62 25.43 -11.03
N SER A 419 -10.13 24.35 -11.68
CA SER A 419 -8.73 23.93 -11.52
C SER A 419 -7.77 24.77 -12.34
N LEU A 420 -8.13 25.17 -13.59
CA LEU A 420 -7.23 25.99 -14.40
C LEU A 420 -6.85 27.31 -13.75
N PRO A 421 -7.77 28.12 -13.17
CA PRO A 421 -7.38 29.35 -12.48
C PRO A 421 -6.46 29.11 -11.28
N ILE A 422 -6.66 28.00 -10.54
CA ILE A 422 -5.77 27.63 -9.43
C ILE A 422 -4.38 27.24 -9.94
N LEU A 423 -4.30 26.52 -11.07
CA LEU A 423 -3.03 26.19 -11.71
C LEU A 423 -2.27 27.43 -12.17
N ASP A 424 -2.97 28.43 -12.70
CA ASP A 424 -2.35 29.72 -13.09
C ASP A 424 -1.82 30.47 -11.85
N GLU A 425 -2.56 30.46 -10.73
CA GLU A 425 -2.11 31.00 -9.43
C GLU A 425 -0.83 30.28 -8.95
N ILE A 426 -0.83 28.93 -8.99
CA ILE A 426 0.32 28.11 -8.60
C ILE A 426 1.52 28.41 -9.51
N LYS A 427 1.34 28.47 -10.83
CA LYS A 427 2.44 28.74 -11.77
C LYS A 427 3.08 30.09 -11.50
N THR A 428 2.27 31.12 -11.34
CA THR A 428 2.74 32.48 -11.03
C THR A 428 3.54 32.50 -9.72
N TRP A 429 3.06 31.77 -8.71
CA TRP A 429 3.77 31.64 -7.44
C TRP A 429 5.10 30.90 -7.60
N LEU A 430 5.12 29.77 -8.33
CA LEU A 430 6.34 28.98 -8.58
C LEU A 430 7.41 29.80 -9.30
N ASP A 431 7.02 30.53 -10.35
CA ASP A 431 7.96 31.37 -11.14
C ASP A 431 8.57 32.46 -10.25
N ARG A 432 7.75 33.19 -9.48
CA ARG A 432 8.23 34.22 -8.57
C ARG A 432 9.16 33.68 -7.50
N GLU A 433 8.76 32.60 -6.81
CA GLU A 433 9.53 32.07 -5.69
C GLU A 433 10.81 31.35 -6.14
N SER A 434 10.84 30.82 -7.37
CA SER A 434 12.04 30.17 -7.93
C SER A 434 13.25 31.11 -7.99
N GLU A 435 13.01 32.42 -8.18
CA GLU A 435 14.05 33.47 -8.25
C GLU A 435 14.58 33.87 -6.85
N ILE A 436 13.76 33.66 -5.80
CA ILE A 436 14.03 34.22 -4.46
C ILE A 436 14.60 33.15 -3.51
N VAL A 437 14.21 31.87 -3.67
CA VAL A 437 14.60 30.81 -2.75
C VAL A 437 16.09 30.47 -2.82
N ILE A 438 16.66 30.13 -1.67
CA ILE A 438 18.08 29.74 -1.59
C ILE A 438 18.32 28.50 -2.48
N PRO A 439 19.27 28.55 -3.43
CA PRO A 439 19.59 27.43 -4.30
C PRO A 439 19.95 26.16 -3.51
N ARG A 440 19.52 25.00 -4.00
CA ARG A 440 19.71 23.67 -3.37
C ARG A 440 19.03 23.46 -2.01
N SER A 441 18.27 24.45 -1.50
CA SER A 441 17.42 24.25 -0.32
C SER A 441 16.34 23.18 -0.59
N PRO A 442 15.73 22.58 0.46
CA PRO A 442 14.59 21.70 0.29
C PRO A 442 13.45 22.36 -0.48
N MET A 443 13.17 23.65 -0.23
CA MET A 443 12.16 24.44 -0.93
C MET A 443 12.51 24.63 -2.40
N SER A 444 13.75 24.98 -2.74
CA SER A 444 14.22 25.09 -4.13
C SER A 444 14.07 23.77 -4.89
N LYS A 445 14.35 22.63 -4.23
CA LYS A 445 14.14 21.31 -4.84
C LYS A 445 12.67 21.01 -5.10
N ALA A 446 11.76 21.41 -4.19
CA ALA A 446 10.32 21.22 -4.35
C ALA A 446 9.78 22.07 -5.50
N ILE A 447 10.19 23.34 -5.59
CA ILE A 447 9.81 24.27 -6.68
C ILE A 447 10.33 23.74 -8.03
N ASN A 448 11.62 23.37 -8.12
CA ASN A 448 12.20 22.84 -9.34
C ASN A 448 11.52 21.53 -9.79
N TYR A 449 11.16 20.65 -8.85
CA TYR A 449 10.39 19.46 -9.18
C TYR A 449 9.05 19.81 -9.83
N ALA A 450 8.30 20.74 -9.23
CA ALA A 450 7.01 21.18 -9.76
C ALA A 450 7.14 21.88 -11.12
N LEU A 451 8.16 22.72 -11.32
CA LEU A 451 8.41 23.39 -12.59
C LEU A 451 8.84 22.43 -13.69
N ASN A 452 9.72 21.47 -13.40
CA ASN A 452 10.17 20.47 -14.37
C ASN A 452 9.03 19.55 -14.82
N GLN A 453 8.10 19.25 -13.93
CA GLN A 453 6.94 18.40 -14.19
C GLN A 453 5.67 19.21 -14.54
N TRP A 454 5.78 20.52 -14.76
CA TRP A 454 4.61 21.41 -14.85
C TRP A 454 3.63 21.02 -15.94
N SER A 455 4.15 20.76 -17.15
CA SER A 455 3.31 20.34 -18.27
C SER A 455 2.56 19.04 -17.95
N ALA A 456 3.25 18.04 -17.43
CA ALA A 456 2.68 16.75 -17.05
C ALA A 456 1.71 16.84 -15.86
N LEU A 457 1.96 17.75 -14.91
CA LEU A 457 1.05 18.05 -13.79
C LEU A 457 -0.27 18.68 -14.24
N CYS A 458 -0.29 19.39 -15.36
CA CYS A 458 -1.50 20.01 -15.90
C CYS A 458 -2.33 19.06 -16.79
N VAL A 459 -1.77 17.95 -17.30
CA VAL A 459 -2.43 17.05 -18.25
C VAL A 459 -3.74 16.48 -17.72
N TYR A 460 -3.87 16.21 -16.39
CA TYR A 460 -5.10 15.67 -15.83
C TYR A 460 -6.34 16.55 -16.09
N THR A 461 -6.16 17.85 -16.39
CA THR A 461 -7.25 18.78 -16.71
C THR A 461 -7.70 18.69 -18.18
N THR A 462 -7.03 17.88 -19.00
CA THR A 462 -7.36 17.73 -20.43
C THR A 462 -8.40 16.66 -20.70
N GLN A 463 -8.51 15.67 -19.81
CA GLN A 463 -9.42 14.54 -19.93
C GLN A 463 -10.12 14.25 -18.58
N GLY A 464 -11.42 13.90 -18.63
CA GLY A 464 -12.20 13.59 -17.42
C GLY A 464 -11.78 12.30 -16.71
N PHE A 465 -11.35 11.28 -17.47
CA PHE A 465 -10.94 9.98 -16.93
C PHE A 465 -9.56 9.97 -16.25
N LEU A 466 -8.74 11.01 -16.43
CA LEU A 466 -7.43 11.10 -15.77
C LEU A 466 -7.59 11.45 -14.29
N ASN A 467 -6.69 10.95 -13.46
CA ASN A 467 -6.64 11.27 -12.03
C ASN A 467 -5.62 12.37 -11.75
N ILE A 468 -5.87 13.17 -10.71
CA ILE A 468 -4.91 14.18 -10.23
C ILE A 468 -3.65 13.55 -9.60
N ASP A 469 -3.75 12.30 -9.13
CA ASP A 469 -2.66 11.62 -8.44
C ASP A 469 -2.49 10.16 -8.90
N ASN A 470 -1.37 9.57 -8.52
CA ASN A 470 -1.02 8.17 -8.79
C ASN A 470 -1.24 7.24 -7.59
N ASN A 471 -2.08 7.62 -6.63
CA ASN A 471 -2.31 6.85 -5.41
C ASN A 471 -2.86 5.43 -5.67
N ALA A 472 -3.45 5.19 -6.84
CA ALA A 472 -3.93 3.86 -7.23
C ALA A 472 -2.77 2.86 -7.37
N ALA A 473 -1.69 3.24 -8.06
CA ALA A 473 -0.48 2.42 -8.18
C ALA A 473 0.23 2.24 -6.83
N GLU A 474 0.32 3.31 -6.01
CA GLU A 474 0.90 3.21 -4.66
C GLU A 474 0.13 2.22 -3.78
N ARG A 475 -1.22 2.23 -3.84
CA ARG A 475 -2.05 1.25 -3.11
C ARG A 475 -1.81 -0.18 -3.59
N ALA A 476 -1.66 -0.38 -4.90
CA ALA A 476 -1.34 -1.68 -5.47
C ALA A 476 0.02 -2.19 -4.93
N LEU A 477 1.05 -1.36 -4.95
CA LEU A 477 2.38 -1.70 -4.43
C LEU A 477 2.43 -1.89 -2.91
N LYS A 478 1.47 -1.36 -2.15
CA LYS A 478 1.42 -1.53 -0.70
C LYS A 478 1.39 -3.00 -0.30
N ARG A 479 0.72 -3.87 -1.07
CA ARG A 479 0.70 -5.32 -0.85
C ARG A 479 2.11 -5.92 -0.92
N VAL A 480 2.88 -5.54 -1.95
CA VAL A 480 4.29 -5.94 -2.12
C VAL A 480 5.16 -5.39 -0.99
N ALA A 481 4.97 -4.11 -0.63
CA ALA A 481 5.73 -3.45 0.41
C ALA A 481 5.50 -4.06 1.81
N LEU A 482 4.29 -4.53 2.11
CA LEU A 482 3.97 -5.28 3.32
C LEU A 482 4.59 -6.68 3.28
N GLY A 483 4.39 -7.40 2.17
CA GLY A 483 4.89 -8.75 1.99
C GLY A 483 6.41 -8.85 2.08
N ARG A 484 7.16 -7.93 1.45
CA ARG A 484 8.63 -7.94 1.49
C ARG A 484 9.22 -7.85 2.91
N LYS A 485 8.51 -7.24 3.86
CA LYS A 485 8.94 -7.19 5.27
C LYS A 485 8.84 -8.55 5.94
N ASN A 486 7.82 -9.34 5.59
CA ASN A 486 7.56 -10.66 6.15
C ASN A 486 8.30 -11.78 5.39
N TRP A 487 8.72 -11.56 4.14
CA TRP A 487 9.41 -12.55 3.32
C TRP A 487 10.93 -12.58 3.51
N ARG A 488 11.48 -11.72 4.38
CA ARG A 488 12.91 -11.60 4.67
C ARG A 488 13.54 -12.78 5.41
N ALA A 489 12.76 -13.69 6.00
CA ALA A 489 13.33 -14.89 6.61
C ALA A 489 13.98 -15.77 5.52
N PRO A 490 15.07 -16.48 5.85
CA PRO A 490 15.78 -17.31 4.88
C PRO A 490 14.87 -18.46 4.45
N ASP A 491 14.09 -18.24 3.41
CA ASP A 491 13.32 -19.27 2.73
C ASP A 491 14.23 -20.15 1.83
N VAL A 492 15.55 -20.00 1.98
CA VAL A 492 16.56 -20.79 1.27
C VAL A 492 17.19 -21.77 2.25
N PRO A 493 17.08 -23.08 2.01
CA PRO A 493 17.76 -24.07 2.84
C PRO A 493 19.26 -23.91 2.72
N SER A 494 19.92 -23.67 3.86
CA SER A 494 21.36 -23.75 3.98
C SER A 494 21.83 -25.16 3.54
N ARG A 495 22.62 -25.21 2.49
CA ARG A 495 23.55 -26.31 2.13
C ARG A 495 23.02 -27.69 1.76
N ALA A 496 21.82 -27.96 1.26
CA ALA A 496 21.46 -29.35 0.96
C ALA A 496 20.68 -29.66 -0.34
N SER A 497 20.58 -28.77 -1.30
CA SER A 497 20.20 -29.26 -2.64
C SER A 497 20.86 -28.44 -3.75
N ARG A 498 21.83 -29.08 -4.45
CA ARG A 498 22.46 -28.55 -5.67
C ARG A 498 21.52 -28.64 -6.90
N ARG A 499 20.21 -28.60 -6.71
CA ARG A 499 19.26 -28.24 -7.75
C ARG A 499 18.66 -26.89 -7.35
N SER A 500 19.40 -25.84 -7.69
CA SER A 500 18.94 -24.48 -7.57
C SER A 500 17.66 -24.33 -8.37
N VAL A 501 16.55 -24.16 -7.67
CA VAL A 501 15.38 -23.50 -8.27
C VAL A 501 15.89 -22.15 -8.73
N SER A 502 15.86 -21.87 -10.03
CA SER A 502 16.35 -20.61 -10.54
C SER A 502 15.52 -19.51 -9.88
N ARG A 503 16.20 -18.53 -9.42
CA ARG A 503 15.71 -17.37 -8.69
C ARG A 503 14.72 -16.55 -9.50
N ASP A 504 14.95 -16.48 -10.81
CA ASP A 504 14.08 -15.81 -11.77
C ASP A 504 12.69 -16.51 -11.83
N ALA A 505 12.62 -17.81 -11.60
CA ALA A 505 11.37 -18.55 -11.49
C ALA A 505 10.55 -18.19 -10.22
N LEU A 506 11.19 -17.92 -9.07
CA LEU A 506 10.48 -17.51 -7.85
C LEU A 506 9.93 -16.08 -7.96
N LEU A 507 10.63 -15.21 -8.68
CA LEU A 507 10.23 -13.83 -8.89
C LEU A 507 9.18 -13.70 -10.00
N ALA A 508 9.35 -14.40 -11.11
CA ALA A 508 8.34 -14.52 -12.16
C ALA A 508 7.03 -15.12 -11.63
N MET A 509 7.12 -16.05 -10.68
CA MET A 509 5.98 -16.59 -9.98
C MET A 509 5.28 -15.58 -9.09
N PHE A 510 6.05 -14.75 -8.38
CA PHE A 510 5.51 -13.66 -7.56
C PHE A 510 4.68 -12.70 -8.41
N GLU A 511 5.24 -12.25 -9.53
CA GLU A 511 4.60 -11.36 -10.49
C GLU A 511 3.26 -11.92 -10.97
N ARG A 512 3.29 -13.17 -11.43
CA ARG A 512 2.14 -13.84 -12.06
C ARG A 512 1.03 -14.16 -11.06
N THR A 513 1.38 -14.62 -9.86
CA THR A 513 0.37 -15.05 -8.88
C THR A 513 -0.28 -13.86 -8.14
N VAL A 514 0.48 -12.79 -7.86
CA VAL A 514 -0.07 -11.57 -7.24
C VAL A 514 -1.00 -10.84 -8.22
N ALA A 515 -0.68 -10.83 -9.52
CA ALA A 515 -1.54 -10.25 -10.55
C ALA A 515 -2.92 -10.94 -10.58
N VAL A 516 -2.97 -12.27 -10.62
CA VAL A 516 -4.22 -13.04 -10.65
C VAL A 516 -5.03 -12.84 -9.37
N TRP A 517 -4.37 -12.84 -8.21
CA TRP A 517 -5.06 -12.66 -6.94
C TRP A 517 -5.66 -11.26 -6.80
N SER A 518 -5.01 -10.23 -7.31
CA SER A 518 -5.57 -8.87 -7.31
C SER A 518 -6.81 -8.72 -8.21
N ALA A 519 -6.91 -9.49 -9.29
CA ALA A 519 -8.07 -9.50 -10.18
C ALA A 519 -9.29 -10.25 -9.60
N THR A 520 -9.07 -11.19 -8.65
CA THR A 520 -10.16 -11.96 -8.02
C THR A 520 -10.70 -11.34 -6.73
N CYS A 521 -10.03 -10.30 -6.20
CA CYS A 521 -10.40 -9.62 -4.93
C CYS A 521 -10.92 -8.18 -5.16
N ILE A 522 -11.15 -7.76 -6.39
CA ILE A 522 -11.91 -6.56 -6.74
C ILE A 522 -13.34 -6.97 -7.06
#